data_1a34505cc9f6ce303ce1bdeb91eeac5c
#
_entry.id   1a34505cc9f6ce303ce1bdeb91eeac5c
#
_cell.length_a   1.000
_cell.length_b   1.000
_cell.length_c   1.000
_cell.angle_alpha   90.00
_cell.angle_beta   90.00
_cell.angle_gamma   90.00
#
_symmetry.space_group_name_H-M   'P 1'
#
loop_
_entity.id
_entity.type
_entity.pdbx_description
1 polymer ?
#
loop_
_entity_poly.entity_id
_entity_poly.type
_entity_poly.pdbx_seq_one_letter_code
_entity_poly.pdbx_strand_id
1 'polypeptide(L)'
;MKLMQENRQRYALLCGIIFFIFASVVVRLVWLQLWSAERFTKLAEQQVTADITSKNPRGKILDRAGEELAVSIMTKSLYVDPFEMVDTLKSKKQQKPLRDVKRLGADLLAPALKMDAAELYELFNSEGRFLWVKRTMEPKEAEEVKKIIKDNKLPGLHFLEESKRYYTKKGAAAHVLGFV
;
A
#
# COMPACT_ATOMS: atom_id res chain seq x y z
N MET A 1 32.97 -33.21 52.72
CA MET A 1 33.76 -32.69 51.58
C MET A 1 33.44 -33.33 50.23
N LYS A 2 33.25 -34.65 50.11
CA LYS A 2 32.93 -35.33 48.85
C LYS A 2 31.62 -34.87 48.20
N LEU A 3 30.54 -34.69 48.94
CA LEU A 3 29.25 -34.27 48.43
C LEU A 3 29.24 -32.87 47.80
N MET A 4 30.04 -31.93 48.31
CA MET A 4 30.18 -30.61 47.73
C MET A 4 30.97 -30.62 46.39
N GLN A 5 31.89 -31.53 46.24
CA GLN A 5 32.68 -31.69 45.02
C GLN A 5 31.85 -32.31 43.89
N GLU A 6 31.02 -33.28 44.21
CA GLU A 6 30.11 -33.96 43.23
C GLU A 6 29.04 -33.02 42.71
N ASN A 7 28.45 -32.18 43.55
CA ASN A 7 27.51 -31.16 43.12
C ASN A 7 28.15 -30.07 42.25
N ARG A 8 29.38 -29.69 42.53
CA ARG A 8 30.14 -28.74 41.73
C ARG A 8 30.39 -29.23 40.30
N GLN A 9 30.67 -30.50 40.13
CA GLN A 9 30.82 -31.11 38.80
C GLN A 9 29.50 -31.14 38.03
N ARG A 10 28.37 -31.43 38.69
CA ARG A 10 27.02 -31.41 38.08
C ARG A 10 26.64 -30.00 37.63
N TYR A 11 26.87 -29.00 38.47
CA TYR A 11 26.62 -27.59 38.09
C TYR A 11 27.53 -27.13 36.95
N ALA A 12 28.79 -27.50 36.94
CA ALA A 12 29.70 -27.18 35.84
C ALA A 12 29.26 -27.81 34.52
N LEU A 13 28.73 -29.05 34.57
CA LEU A 13 28.20 -29.76 33.40
C LEU A 13 26.92 -29.08 32.90
N LEU A 14 26.01 -28.71 33.79
CA LEU A 14 24.80 -27.96 33.41
C LEU A 14 25.14 -26.61 32.78
N CYS A 15 26.04 -25.86 33.39
CA CYS A 15 26.51 -24.58 32.83
C CYS A 15 27.17 -24.75 31.47
N GLY A 16 27.97 -25.84 31.29
CA GLY A 16 28.54 -26.18 29.98
C GLY A 16 27.51 -26.46 28.90
N ILE A 17 26.45 -27.20 29.24
CA ILE A 17 25.35 -27.50 28.31
C ILE A 17 24.64 -26.20 27.93
N ILE A 18 24.27 -25.35 28.90
CA ILE A 18 23.62 -24.08 28.67
C ILE A 18 24.45 -23.17 27.77
N PHE A 19 25.77 -23.08 28.08
CA PHE A 19 26.70 -22.32 27.27
C PHE A 19 26.81 -22.82 25.84
N PHE A 20 26.82 -24.13 25.63
CA PHE A 20 26.89 -24.72 24.31
C PHE A 20 25.60 -24.46 23.50
N ILE A 21 24.43 -24.54 24.12
CA ILE A 21 23.14 -24.20 23.49
C ILE A 21 23.17 -22.72 23.08
N PHE A 22 23.58 -21.83 23.98
CA PHE A 22 23.64 -20.40 23.70
C PHE A 22 24.64 -20.07 22.58
N ALA A 23 25.80 -20.66 22.60
CA ALA A 23 26.83 -20.52 21.56
C ALA A 23 26.28 -20.99 20.19
N SER A 24 25.58 -22.11 20.15
CA SER A 24 24.93 -22.61 18.93
C SER A 24 23.92 -21.62 18.35
N VAL A 25 23.09 -21.01 19.19
CA VAL A 25 22.12 -19.99 18.76
C VAL A 25 22.85 -18.76 18.22
N VAL A 26 23.89 -18.29 18.90
CA VAL A 26 24.68 -17.12 18.45
C VAL A 26 25.33 -17.40 17.09
N VAL A 27 25.96 -18.56 16.91
CA VAL A 27 26.57 -18.96 15.63
C VAL A 27 25.51 -18.99 14.52
N ARG A 28 24.33 -19.51 14.80
CA ARG A 28 23.23 -19.55 13.84
C ARG A 28 22.72 -18.13 13.47
N LEU A 29 22.63 -17.24 14.44
CA LEU A 29 22.24 -15.84 14.18
C LEU A 29 23.28 -15.12 13.32
N VAL A 30 24.55 -15.28 13.62
CA VAL A 30 25.65 -14.72 12.83
C VAL A 30 25.60 -15.25 11.40
N TRP A 31 25.41 -16.55 11.24
CA TRP A 31 25.28 -17.17 9.92
C TRP A 31 24.08 -16.61 9.12
N LEU A 32 22.92 -16.46 9.75
CA LEU A 32 21.73 -15.88 9.13
C LEU A 32 21.94 -14.40 8.74
N GLN A 33 22.60 -13.63 9.60
CA GLN A 33 22.83 -12.20 9.35
C GLN A 33 23.89 -11.93 8.28
N LEU A 34 24.96 -12.73 8.23
CA LEU A 34 26.05 -12.50 7.28
C LEU A 34 25.85 -13.20 5.94
N TRP A 35 25.38 -14.46 5.95
CA TRP A 35 25.28 -15.26 4.72
C TRP A 35 23.90 -15.23 4.05
N SER A 36 22.86 -15.08 4.83
CA SER A 36 21.49 -15.11 4.30
C SER A 36 20.85 -13.74 4.21
N ALA A 37 21.49 -12.68 4.70
CA ALA A 37 20.94 -11.33 4.71
C ALA A 37 20.50 -10.86 3.33
N GLU A 38 21.33 -11.04 2.32
CA GLU A 38 21.04 -10.62 0.95
C GLU A 38 19.81 -11.34 0.35
N ARG A 39 19.66 -12.63 0.66
CA ARG A 39 18.50 -13.41 0.22
C ARG A 39 17.22 -12.94 0.90
N PHE A 40 17.25 -12.66 2.20
CA PHE A 40 16.09 -12.16 2.94
C PHE A 40 15.74 -10.73 2.55
N THR A 41 16.73 -9.89 2.27
CA THR A 41 16.49 -8.53 1.75
C THR A 41 15.79 -8.59 0.40
N LYS A 42 16.24 -9.42 -0.53
CA LYS A 42 15.58 -9.61 -1.84
C LYS A 42 14.15 -10.12 -1.70
N LEU A 43 13.89 -11.06 -0.79
CA LEU A 43 12.53 -11.55 -0.54
C LEU A 43 11.64 -10.49 0.09
N ALA A 44 12.17 -9.68 1.02
CA ALA A 44 11.46 -8.57 1.62
C ALA A 44 11.16 -7.48 0.59
N GLU A 45 12.11 -7.14 -0.28
CA GLU A 45 11.90 -6.19 -1.39
C GLU A 45 10.81 -6.68 -2.33
N GLN A 46 10.78 -7.96 -2.69
CA GLN A 46 9.72 -8.54 -3.52
C GLN A 46 8.33 -8.50 -2.88
N GLN A 47 8.26 -8.55 -1.56
CA GLN A 47 6.99 -8.47 -0.83
C GLN A 47 6.50 -7.02 -0.62
N VAL A 48 7.42 -6.08 -0.50
CA VAL A 48 7.12 -4.66 -0.24
C VAL A 48 7.03 -3.85 -1.52
N THR A 49 7.82 -4.18 -2.53
CA THR A 49 7.75 -3.55 -3.86
C THR A 49 6.61 -4.20 -4.65
N ALA A 50 5.40 -3.68 -4.49
CA ALA A 50 4.46 -3.76 -5.59
C ALA A 50 5.13 -3.05 -6.77
N ASP A 51 5.38 -3.75 -7.87
CA ASP A 51 5.80 -3.13 -9.13
C ASP A 51 4.71 -2.13 -9.55
N ILE A 52 4.80 -0.93 -9.01
CA ILE A 52 4.08 0.21 -9.56
C ILE A 52 4.79 0.48 -10.88
N THR A 53 4.38 -0.24 -11.91
CA THR A 53 4.80 0.04 -13.27
C THR A 53 4.31 1.45 -13.57
N SER A 54 5.14 2.44 -13.28
CA SER A 54 4.90 3.81 -13.70
C SER A 54 4.90 3.79 -15.23
N LYS A 55 3.71 3.64 -15.78
CA LYS A 55 3.54 3.76 -17.24
C LYS A 55 3.86 5.20 -17.59
N ASN A 56 5.01 5.43 -18.20
CA ASN A 56 5.35 6.73 -18.74
C ASN A 56 4.18 7.23 -19.60
N PRO A 57 3.78 8.50 -19.44
CA PRO A 57 2.71 9.05 -20.24
C PRO A 57 3.08 9.01 -21.73
N ARG A 58 2.13 8.60 -22.56
CA ARG A 58 2.34 8.59 -24.01
C ARG A 58 2.60 10.00 -24.52
N GLY A 59 3.45 10.16 -25.50
CA GLY A 59 3.75 11.43 -26.13
C GLY A 59 2.49 12.12 -26.73
N LYS A 60 2.58 13.41 -26.95
CA LYS A 60 1.55 14.20 -27.62
C LYS A 60 1.50 13.80 -29.10
N ILE A 61 0.30 13.82 -29.68
CA ILE A 61 0.09 13.71 -31.13
C ILE A 61 -0.40 15.06 -31.59
N LEU A 62 0.31 15.64 -32.54
CA LEU A 62 0.01 16.95 -33.11
C LEU A 62 -0.47 16.81 -34.55
N ASP A 63 -1.26 17.75 -35.03
CA ASP A 63 -1.58 17.87 -36.44
C ASP A 63 -0.50 18.62 -37.20
N ARG A 64 -0.70 18.83 -38.53
CA ARG A 64 0.25 19.54 -39.37
C ARG A 64 0.44 21.00 -39.00
N ALA A 65 -0.53 21.61 -38.33
CA ALA A 65 -0.50 22.99 -37.87
C ALA A 65 0.11 23.08 -36.44
N GLY A 66 0.49 21.96 -35.81
CA GLY A 66 1.02 21.92 -34.43
C GLY A 66 -0.06 21.89 -33.36
N GLU A 67 -1.33 21.75 -33.74
CA GLU A 67 -2.43 21.63 -32.75
C GLU A 67 -2.48 20.22 -32.13
N GLU A 68 -2.77 20.15 -30.83
CA GLU A 68 -2.83 18.89 -30.08
C GLU A 68 -4.07 18.07 -30.49
N LEU A 69 -3.86 16.89 -31.09
CA LEU A 69 -4.92 15.92 -31.40
C LEU A 69 -5.15 14.95 -30.24
N ALA A 70 -4.08 14.55 -29.58
CA ALA A 70 -4.14 13.67 -28.41
C ALA A 70 -3.02 13.99 -27.43
N VAL A 71 -3.38 14.13 -26.17
CA VAL A 71 -2.47 14.47 -25.07
C VAL A 71 -2.71 13.55 -23.89
N SER A 72 -1.64 13.22 -23.18
CA SER A 72 -1.72 12.46 -21.93
C SER A 72 -1.69 13.44 -20.76
N ILE A 73 -2.72 13.36 -19.92
CA ILE A 73 -2.85 14.19 -18.72
C ILE A 73 -2.68 13.28 -17.51
N MET A 74 -1.86 13.69 -16.54
CA MET A 74 -1.75 12.98 -15.26
C MET A 74 -2.99 13.25 -14.42
N THR A 75 -3.66 12.19 -14.03
CA THR A 75 -4.87 12.19 -13.19
C THR A 75 -4.62 11.39 -11.94
N LYS A 76 -5.38 11.66 -10.90
CA LYS A 76 -5.30 10.90 -9.64
C LYS A 76 -6.43 9.89 -9.59
N SER A 77 -6.11 8.67 -9.21
CA SER A 77 -7.04 7.59 -8.94
C SER A 77 -7.01 7.27 -7.46
N LEU A 78 -8.17 7.06 -6.85
CA LEU A 78 -8.31 6.71 -5.45
C LEU A 78 -8.45 5.19 -5.31
N TYR A 79 -7.66 4.60 -4.40
CA TYR A 79 -7.82 3.21 -3.99
C TYR A 79 -7.88 3.10 -2.47
N VAL A 80 -8.42 2.01 -1.99
CA VAL A 80 -8.49 1.68 -0.56
C VAL A 80 -7.71 0.40 -0.28
N ASP A 81 -7.00 0.39 0.86
CA ASP A 81 -6.47 -0.80 1.51
C ASP A 81 -7.29 -1.08 2.78
N PRO A 82 -8.28 -2.00 2.74
CA PRO A 82 -9.11 -2.32 3.91
C PRO A 82 -8.32 -2.89 5.09
N PHE A 83 -7.20 -3.59 4.83
CA PHE A 83 -6.35 -4.12 5.90
C PHE A 83 -5.60 -3.01 6.63
N GLU A 84 -5.02 -2.07 5.89
CA GLU A 84 -4.34 -0.92 6.50
C GLU A 84 -5.31 -0.09 7.33
N MET A 85 -6.56 0.08 6.87
CA MET A 85 -7.60 0.76 7.63
C MET A 85 -7.83 0.10 9.00
N VAL A 86 -7.87 -1.23 9.04
CA VAL A 86 -8.02 -2.02 10.28
C VAL A 86 -6.78 -1.89 11.17
N ASP A 87 -5.58 -2.09 10.61
CA ASP A 87 -4.34 -2.14 11.37
C ASP A 87 -3.97 -0.77 11.96
N THR A 88 -4.19 0.30 11.21
CA THR A 88 -3.94 1.66 11.69
C THR A 88 -4.86 2.03 12.86
N LEU A 89 -6.11 1.63 12.81
CA LEU A 89 -7.06 1.91 13.88
C LEU A 89 -6.77 1.09 15.16
N LYS A 90 -6.35 -0.17 15.02
CA LYS A 90 -5.91 -1.00 16.14
C LYS A 90 -4.65 -0.45 16.80
N SER A 91 -3.66 -0.03 15.99
CA SER A 91 -2.36 0.47 16.47
C SER A 91 -2.48 1.80 17.21
N LYS A 92 -3.33 2.72 16.75
CA LYS A 92 -3.46 4.07 17.34
C LYS A 92 -4.32 4.13 18.59
N LYS A 93 -4.83 2.99 19.13
CA LYS A 93 -5.78 2.98 20.27
C LYS A 93 -6.90 4.02 20.12
N GLN A 94 -7.35 4.26 18.88
CA GLN A 94 -8.45 5.19 18.67
C GLN A 94 -9.72 4.62 19.30
N GLN A 95 -10.38 5.42 20.10
CA GLN A 95 -11.58 5.03 20.86
C GLN A 95 -12.82 4.76 19.98
N LYS A 96 -12.74 5.07 18.67
CA LYS A 96 -13.86 4.84 17.74
C LYS A 96 -13.83 3.41 17.20
N PRO A 97 -14.94 2.69 17.23
CA PRO A 97 -15.02 1.36 16.64
C PRO A 97 -14.78 1.41 15.12
N LEU A 98 -14.09 0.41 14.59
CA LEU A 98 -13.72 0.30 13.18
C LEU A 98 -14.92 0.48 12.23
N ARG A 99 -16.07 -0.11 12.60
CA ARG A 99 -17.32 -0.01 11.84
C ARG A 99 -17.76 1.43 11.64
N ASP A 100 -17.64 2.25 12.66
CA ASP A 100 -18.06 3.65 12.63
C ASP A 100 -17.12 4.48 11.75
N VAL A 101 -15.82 4.19 11.76
CA VAL A 101 -14.84 4.89 10.90
C VAL A 101 -15.05 4.57 9.43
N LYS A 102 -15.32 3.32 9.08
CA LYS A 102 -15.64 2.91 7.70
C LYS A 102 -16.93 3.55 7.22
N ARG A 103 -17.96 3.55 8.06
CA ARG A 103 -19.24 4.18 7.73
C ARG A 103 -19.12 5.69 7.58
N LEU A 104 -18.46 6.34 8.53
CA LEU A 104 -18.19 7.77 8.45
C LEU A 104 -17.39 8.14 7.19
N GLY A 105 -16.37 7.34 6.85
CA GLY A 105 -15.59 7.52 5.63
C GLY A 105 -16.45 7.40 4.37
N ALA A 106 -17.33 6.41 4.31
CA ALA A 106 -18.25 6.21 3.20
C ALA A 106 -19.23 7.38 3.08
N ASP A 107 -19.86 7.80 4.18
CA ASP A 107 -20.84 8.90 4.20
C ASP A 107 -20.20 10.26 3.80
N LEU A 108 -18.96 10.51 4.21
CA LEU A 108 -18.24 11.75 3.88
C LEU A 108 -17.74 11.78 2.43
N LEU A 109 -17.33 10.63 1.89
CA LEU A 109 -16.75 10.56 0.55
C LEU A 109 -17.81 10.37 -0.55
N ALA A 110 -18.97 9.81 -0.22
CA ALA A 110 -20.04 9.55 -1.18
C ALA A 110 -20.43 10.80 -2.02
N PRO A 111 -20.70 11.97 -1.41
CA PRO A 111 -21.08 13.15 -2.19
C PRO A 111 -19.95 13.68 -3.07
N ALA A 112 -18.70 13.67 -2.57
CA ALA A 112 -17.54 14.14 -3.31
C ALA A 112 -17.19 13.22 -4.49
N LEU A 113 -17.38 11.90 -4.34
CA LEU A 113 -17.15 10.90 -5.38
C LEU A 113 -18.35 10.68 -6.30
N LYS A 114 -19.51 11.23 -5.96
CA LYS A 114 -20.80 10.99 -6.64
C LYS A 114 -21.12 9.48 -6.72
N MET A 115 -20.90 8.78 -5.63
CA MET A 115 -21.15 7.35 -5.45
C MET A 115 -22.12 7.13 -4.30
N ASP A 116 -22.74 5.94 -4.25
CA ASP A 116 -23.59 5.57 -3.12
C ASP A 116 -22.74 5.26 -1.88
N ALA A 117 -23.16 5.76 -0.71
CA ALA A 117 -22.49 5.50 0.55
C ALA A 117 -22.49 4.01 0.96
N ALA A 118 -23.57 3.28 0.58
CA ALA A 118 -23.65 1.85 0.84
C ALA A 118 -22.64 1.08 -0.01
N GLU A 119 -22.47 1.42 -1.28
CA GLU A 119 -21.48 0.82 -2.17
C GLU A 119 -20.05 1.06 -1.66
N LEU A 120 -19.73 2.29 -1.24
CA LEU A 120 -18.44 2.62 -0.65
C LEU A 120 -18.19 1.87 0.66
N TYR A 121 -19.20 1.71 1.50
CA TYR A 121 -19.08 0.97 2.73
C TYR A 121 -18.77 -0.51 2.49
N GLU A 122 -19.46 -1.16 1.53
CA GLU A 122 -19.18 -2.53 1.11
C GLU A 122 -17.74 -2.67 0.57
N LEU A 123 -17.29 -1.71 -0.22
CA LEU A 123 -15.93 -1.68 -0.73
C LEU A 123 -14.89 -1.60 0.40
N PHE A 124 -15.14 -0.80 1.44
CA PHE A 124 -14.28 -0.71 2.63
C PHE A 124 -14.30 -1.97 3.50
N ASN A 125 -15.34 -2.80 3.39
CA ASN A 125 -15.45 -4.07 4.09
C ASN A 125 -14.94 -5.27 3.28
N SER A 126 -14.65 -5.08 2.01
CA SER A 126 -14.17 -6.15 1.14
C SER A 126 -12.83 -6.71 1.60
N GLU A 127 -12.57 -7.96 1.27
CA GLU A 127 -11.29 -8.60 1.49
C GLU A 127 -10.30 -8.19 0.39
N GLY A 128 -9.14 -7.69 0.76
CA GLY A 128 -8.09 -7.30 -0.17
C GLY A 128 -7.25 -6.15 0.35
N ARG A 129 -6.08 -5.95 -0.28
CA ARG A 129 -5.17 -4.85 0.07
C ARG A 129 -5.19 -3.71 -0.93
N PHE A 130 -5.82 -3.91 -2.09
CA PHE A 130 -5.88 -2.93 -3.15
C PHE A 130 -7.21 -3.03 -3.89
N LEU A 131 -8.08 -2.07 -3.66
CA LEU A 131 -9.38 -1.98 -4.31
C LEU A 131 -9.58 -0.57 -4.86
N TRP A 132 -9.89 -0.48 -6.15
CA TRP A 132 -10.20 0.80 -6.76
C TRP A 132 -11.50 1.37 -6.21
N VAL A 133 -11.45 2.59 -5.70
CA VAL A 133 -12.63 3.37 -5.33
C VAL A 133 -13.10 4.17 -6.53
N LYS A 134 -12.22 5.02 -7.08
CA LYS A 134 -12.52 5.78 -8.29
C LYS A 134 -11.25 6.07 -9.08
N ARG A 135 -11.29 5.75 -10.36
CA ARG A 135 -10.15 5.97 -11.26
C ARG A 135 -10.28 7.28 -12.03
N THR A 136 -9.15 7.84 -12.41
CA THR A 136 -9.04 9.01 -13.31
C THR A 136 -9.94 10.18 -12.92
N MET A 137 -9.88 10.59 -11.65
CA MET A 137 -10.66 11.71 -11.12
C MET A 137 -10.20 13.04 -11.72
N GLU A 138 -11.13 13.99 -11.78
CA GLU A 138 -10.80 15.37 -12.12
C GLU A 138 -9.93 16.01 -11.03
N PRO A 139 -9.04 16.96 -11.38
CA PRO A 139 -8.16 17.59 -10.40
C PRO A 139 -8.90 18.25 -9.22
N LYS A 140 -10.02 18.88 -9.49
CA LYS A 140 -10.85 19.52 -8.44
C LYS A 140 -11.45 18.50 -7.48
N GLU A 141 -12.01 17.42 -8.01
CA GLU A 141 -12.56 16.31 -7.25
C GLU A 141 -11.48 15.62 -6.39
N ALA A 142 -10.31 15.39 -6.98
CA ALA A 142 -9.20 14.77 -6.26
C ALA A 142 -8.69 15.61 -5.08
N GLU A 143 -8.64 16.94 -5.22
CA GLU A 143 -8.24 17.84 -4.13
C GLU A 143 -9.31 17.91 -3.02
N GLU A 144 -10.59 17.90 -3.38
CA GLU A 144 -11.69 17.86 -2.42
C GLU A 144 -11.66 16.57 -1.60
N VAL A 145 -11.55 15.42 -2.26
CA VAL A 145 -11.43 14.10 -1.61
C VAL A 145 -10.21 14.03 -0.72
N LYS A 146 -9.06 14.54 -1.18
CA LYS A 146 -7.82 14.60 -0.41
C LYS A 146 -7.98 15.42 0.87
N LYS A 147 -8.69 16.55 0.80
CA LYS A 147 -8.99 17.37 1.95
C LYS A 147 -9.86 16.63 2.96
N ILE A 148 -10.95 15.98 2.50
CA ILE A 148 -11.83 15.18 3.36
C ILE A 148 -11.04 14.07 4.07
N ILE A 149 -10.19 13.34 3.35
CA ILE A 149 -9.37 12.26 3.94
C ILE A 149 -8.43 12.80 5.00
N LYS A 150 -7.78 13.94 4.74
CA LYS A 150 -6.82 14.55 5.66
C LYS A 150 -7.50 15.11 6.91
N ASP A 151 -8.59 15.85 6.75
CA ASP A 151 -9.30 16.54 7.85
C ASP A 151 -9.93 15.51 8.82
N ASN A 152 -10.44 14.40 8.28
CA ASN A 152 -11.05 13.34 9.07
C ASN A 152 -10.07 12.20 9.45
N LYS A 153 -8.80 12.30 9.02
CA LYS A 153 -7.74 11.31 9.29
C LYS A 153 -8.17 9.88 8.92
N LEU A 154 -8.79 9.72 7.74
CA LEU A 154 -9.25 8.43 7.25
C LEU A 154 -8.04 7.59 6.79
N PRO A 155 -7.75 6.45 7.46
CA PRO A 155 -6.62 5.59 7.09
C PRO A 155 -6.97 4.70 5.89
N GLY A 156 -5.94 4.13 5.25
CA GLY A 156 -6.11 3.12 4.21
C GLY A 156 -6.65 3.65 2.88
N LEU A 157 -6.71 4.97 2.68
CA LEU A 157 -7.13 5.61 1.45
C LEU A 157 -5.94 6.33 0.81
N HIS A 158 -5.61 5.94 -0.41
CA HIS A 158 -4.42 6.42 -1.10
C HIS A 158 -4.71 6.85 -2.52
N PHE A 159 -3.89 7.77 -3.03
CA PHE A 159 -3.94 8.22 -4.41
C PHE A 159 -2.81 7.59 -5.21
N LEU A 160 -3.15 7.14 -6.41
CA LEU A 160 -2.21 6.71 -7.43
C LEU A 160 -2.31 7.64 -8.63
N GLU A 161 -1.17 8.07 -9.16
CA GLU A 161 -1.14 8.87 -10.37
C GLU A 161 -1.21 7.96 -11.59
N GLU A 162 -2.20 8.21 -12.44
CA GLU A 162 -2.41 7.48 -13.70
C GLU A 162 -2.46 8.46 -14.86
N SER A 163 -1.94 8.03 -16.00
CA SER A 163 -2.00 8.79 -17.24
C SER A 163 -3.32 8.52 -17.96
N LYS A 164 -4.12 9.55 -18.20
CA LYS A 164 -5.34 9.50 -19.01
C LYS A 164 -5.12 10.16 -20.35
N ARG A 165 -5.45 9.46 -21.43
CA ARG A 165 -5.41 10.01 -22.78
C ARG A 165 -6.62 10.89 -23.03
N TYR A 166 -6.36 12.10 -23.50
CA TYR A 166 -7.39 13.06 -23.86
C TYR A 166 -7.31 13.38 -25.36
N TYR A 167 -8.45 13.33 -26.04
CA TYR A 167 -8.58 13.62 -27.48
C TYR A 167 -9.29 14.96 -27.63
N THR A 168 -8.58 15.98 -28.14
CA THR A 168 -9.09 17.35 -28.20
C THR A 168 -10.15 17.54 -29.28
N LYS A 169 -10.00 16.85 -30.40
CA LYS A 169 -10.95 16.92 -31.54
C LYS A 169 -11.77 15.63 -31.60
N LYS A 170 -12.91 15.60 -30.89
CA LYS A 170 -13.84 14.46 -30.82
C LYS A 170 -14.12 13.91 -32.23
N GLY A 171 -13.65 12.70 -32.52
CA GLY A 171 -13.92 11.97 -33.76
C GLY A 171 -13.04 12.34 -34.96
N ALA A 172 -12.29 13.45 -34.93
CA ALA A 172 -11.33 13.75 -35.98
C ALA A 172 -10.15 12.77 -35.90
N ALA A 173 -9.80 12.15 -37.03
CA ALA A 173 -8.69 11.19 -37.15
C ALA A 173 -8.83 9.92 -36.27
N ALA A 174 -10.04 9.52 -35.87
CA ALA A 174 -10.27 8.32 -35.05
C ALA A 174 -9.68 7.06 -35.66
N HIS A 175 -9.68 6.93 -37.01
CA HIS A 175 -9.09 5.81 -37.74
C HIS A 175 -7.56 5.76 -37.63
N VAL A 176 -6.90 6.90 -37.38
CA VAL A 176 -5.44 7.00 -37.25
C VAL A 176 -5.01 6.93 -35.79
N LEU A 177 -5.79 7.54 -34.91
CA LEU A 177 -5.48 7.62 -33.47
C LEU A 177 -5.81 6.33 -32.70
N GLY A 178 -6.69 5.49 -33.27
CA GLY A 178 -7.13 4.23 -32.66
C GLY A 178 -8.02 4.43 -31.43
N PHE A 179 -8.50 3.31 -30.89
CA PHE A 179 -9.20 3.24 -29.62
C PHE A 179 -8.23 2.87 -28.49
N VAL A 180 -8.45 3.47 -27.33
CA VAL A 180 -7.80 3.07 -26.06
C VAL A 180 -8.86 2.75 -25.05
#